data_9893a2ba991178b01f72b91cefd4f4f6
#
_entry.id   9893a2ba991178b01f72b91cefd4f4f6
#
_cell.length_a   1.000
_cell.length_b   1.000
_cell.length_c   1.000
_cell.angle_alpha   90.00
_cell.angle_beta   90.00
_cell.angle_gamma   90.00
#
_symmetry.space_group_name_H-M   'P 1'
#
loop_
_entity.id
_entity.type
_entity.pdbx_description
1 polymer ?
#
loop_
_entity_poly.entity_id
_entity_poly.type
_entity_poly.pdbx_seq_one_letter_code
_entity_poly.pdbx_strand_id
1 'polypeptide(L)' 'MRGYVLINVRPGKVRDVVGAVTEMTGVQHADACWGLPDVFVYVETSDERAFNDLVIDQIQKLDGVERTETHIAVG' A
#
# COMPACT_ATOMS: atom_id res chain seq x y z
N MET A 1 15.10 2.05 -1.24
CA MET A 1 14.02 2.78 -1.95
C MET A 1 12.83 2.95 -1.04
N ARG A 2 12.27 4.12 -0.98
CA ARG A 2 11.11 4.41 -0.15
C ARG A 2 10.05 5.15 -0.93
N GLY A 3 8.81 5.01 -0.51
CA GLY A 3 7.72 5.68 -1.19
C GLY A 3 6.39 5.45 -0.49
N TYR A 4 5.35 5.91 -1.14
CA TYR A 4 3.99 5.84 -0.62
C TYR A 4 3.11 5.11 -1.62
N VAL A 5 2.26 4.25 -1.10
CA VAL A 5 1.24 3.58 -1.91
C VAL A 5 -0.10 4.05 -1.38
N LEU A 6 -0.86 4.72 -2.22
CA LEU A 6 -2.18 5.25 -1.89
C LEU A 6 -3.21 4.31 -2.48
N ILE A 7 -4.12 3.84 -1.65
CA ILE A 7 -5.01 2.75 -2.03
C ILE A 7 -6.47 3.21 -1.93
N ASN A 8 -7.23 2.97 -3.00
CA ASN A 8 -8.68 3.07 -2.97
C ASN A 8 -9.22 1.68 -2.65
N VAL A 9 -10.04 1.58 -1.62
CA VAL A 9 -10.52 0.31 -1.09
C VAL A 9 -12.04 0.24 -1.23
N ARG A 10 -12.54 -0.95 -1.58
CA ARG A 10 -13.97 -1.20 -1.65
C ARG A 10 -14.62 -0.97 -0.29
N PRO A 11 -15.81 -0.32 -0.25
CA PRO A 11 -16.50 -0.10 1.02
C PRO A 11 -16.63 -1.38 1.84
N GLY A 12 -16.34 -1.28 3.15
CA GLY A 12 -16.40 -2.42 4.06
C GLY A 12 -15.11 -3.22 4.16
N LYS A 13 -14.09 -2.91 3.34
CA LYS A 13 -12.83 -3.69 3.32
C LYS A 13 -11.64 -2.93 3.89
N VAL A 14 -11.81 -1.71 4.35
CA VAL A 14 -10.67 -0.87 4.76
C VAL A 14 -9.87 -1.53 5.88
N ARG A 15 -10.54 -2.04 6.92
CA ARG A 15 -9.82 -2.67 8.04
C ARG A 15 -9.08 -3.92 7.61
N ASP A 16 -9.68 -4.73 6.74
CA ASP A 16 -9.05 -5.95 6.24
C ASP A 16 -7.80 -5.61 5.44
N VAL A 17 -7.89 -4.59 4.57
CA VAL A 17 -6.76 -4.17 3.74
C VAL A 17 -5.64 -3.60 4.60
N VAL A 18 -5.96 -2.71 5.54
CA VAL A 18 -4.93 -2.13 6.44
C VAL A 18 -4.25 -3.23 7.24
N GLY A 19 -5.01 -4.18 7.78
CA GLY A 19 -4.45 -5.29 8.54
C GLY A 19 -3.51 -6.15 7.71
N ALA A 20 -3.92 -6.49 6.49
CA ALA A 20 -3.11 -7.32 5.60
C ALA A 20 -1.84 -6.59 5.15
N VAL A 21 -1.96 -5.33 4.76
CA VAL A 21 -0.82 -4.54 4.28
C VAL A 21 0.20 -4.32 5.37
N THR A 22 -0.24 -4.08 6.60
CA THR A 22 0.66 -3.85 7.74
C THR A 22 1.59 -5.03 7.99
N GLU A 23 1.17 -6.25 7.66
CA GLU A 23 1.97 -7.45 7.86
C GLU A 23 2.96 -7.73 6.72
N MET A 24 2.90 -6.97 5.63
CA MET A 24 3.78 -7.21 4.49
C MET A 24 5.19 -6.69 4.74
N THR A 25 6.18 -7.46 4.31
CA THR A 25 7.59 -7.06 4.40
C THR A 25 7.82 -5.82 3.53
N GLY A 26 8.45 -4.80 4.10
CA GLY A 26 8.69 -3.52 3.43
C GLY A 26 7.71 -2.43 3.83
N VAL A 27 6.55 -2.79 4.36
CA VAL A 27 5.59 -1.81 4.85
C VAL A 27 6.02 -1.34 6.23
N GLN A 28 6.24 -0.03 6.37
CA GLN A 28 6.62 0.56 7.65
C GLN A 28 5.39 0.93 8.47
N HIS A 29 4.38 1.49 7.82
CA HIS A 29 3.07 1.72 8.44
C HIS A 29 2.02 1.94 7.37
N ALA A 30 0.76 1.78 7.78
CA ALA A 30 -0.39 2.00 6.92
C ALA A 30 -1.48 2.67 7.75
N ASP A 31 -2.09 3.70 7.18
CA ASP A 31 -3.13 4.46 7.84
C ASP A 31 -4.40 4.48 7.00
N ALA A 32 -5.53 4.22 7.64
CA ALA A 32 -6.83 4.48 7.03
C ALA A 32 -7.15 5.97 7.20
N CYS A 33 -7.67 6.57 6.16
CA CYS A 33 -7.99 8.00 6.14
C CYS A 33 -9.42 8.23 5.68
N TRP A 34 -10.00 9.35 6.08
CA TRP A 34 -11.25 9.80 5.50
C TRP A 34 -10.96 10.37 4.11
N GLY A 35 -11.80 10.04 3.15
CA GLY A 35 -11.64 10.53 1.78
C GLY A 35 -10.95 9.51 0.88
N LEU A 36 -10.74 9.88 -0.38
CA LEU A 36 -10.12 9.02 -1.38
C LEU A 36 -8.80 9.64 -1.88
N PRO A 37 -7.70 8.86 -1.93
CA PRO A 37 -7.57 7.46 -1.49
C PRO A 37 -7.80 7.31 0.00
N ASP A 38 -8.24 6.12 0.42
CA ASP A 38 -8.62 5.92 1.82
C ASP A 38 -7.61 5.11 2.65
N VAL A 39 -6.53 4.61 2.04
CA VAL A 39 -5.43 3.99 2.78
C VAL A 39 -4.10 4.54 2.25
N PHE A 40 -3.25 4.98 3.16
CA PHE A 40 -1.93 5.52 2.85
C PHE A 40 -0.88 4.62 3.47
N VAL A 41 0.01 4.09 2.63
CA VAL A 41 1.03 3.12 3.06
C VAL A 41 2.41 3.71 2.83
N TYR A 42 3.24 3.71 3.87
CA TYR A 42 4.64 4.08 3.73
C TYR A 42 5.49 2.83 3.61
N VAL A 43 6.32 2.77 2.57
CA VAL A 43 7.07 1.59 2.20
C VAL A 43 8.57 1.91 2.10
N GLU A 44 9.40 1.02 2.65
CA GLU A 44 10.84 1.06 2.44
C GLU A 44 11.30 -0.33 2.03
N THR A 45 12.03 -0.41 0.93
CA THR A 45 12.57 -1.68 0.43
C THR A 45 14.04 -1.51 0.10
N SER A 46 14.73 -2.65 -0.09
CA SER A 46 16.14 -2.65 -0.44
C SER A 46 16.41 -2.09 -1.83
N ASP A 47 15.48 -2.32 -2.77
CA ASP A 47 15.65 -1.88 -4.15
C ASP A 47 14.29 -1.73 -4.84
N GLU A 48 14.34 -1.28 -6.10
CA GLU A 48 13.15 -1.04 -6.90
C GLU A 48 12.37 -2.31 -7.17
N ARG A 49 13.07 -3.41 -7.40
CA ARG A 49 12.41 -4.68 -7.69
C ARG A 49 11.56 -5.14 -6.51
N ALA A 50 12.12 -5.07 -5.31
CA ALA A 50 11.38 -5.43 -4.10
C ALA A 50 10.15 -4.54 -3.91
N PHE A 51 10.29 -3.25 -4.23
CA PHE A 51 9.18 -2.31 -4.15
C PHE A 51 8.07 -2.69 -5.14
N ASN A 52 8.45 -2.96 -6.39
CA ASN A 52 7.48 -3.33 -7.42
C ASN A 52 6.79 -4.66 -7.10
N ASP A 53 7.54 -5.64 -6.61
CA ASP A 53 6.97 -6.93 -6.22
C ASP A 53 5.94 -6.75 -5.09
N LEU A 54 6.25 -5.91 -4.12
CA LEU A 54 5.32 -5.63 -3.03
C LEU A 54 4.02 -5.03 -3.55
N VAL A 55 4.12 -4.03 -4.42
CA VAL A 55 2.92 -3.35 -4.95
C VAL A 55 2.13 -4.28 -5.87
N ILE A 56 2.80 -4.87 -6.85
CA ILE A 56 2.12 -5.61 -7.93
C ILE A 56 1.68 -6.99 -7.46
N ASP A 57 2.56 -7.71 -6.77
CA ASP A 57 2.29 -9.11 -6.44
C ASP A 57 1.57 -9.30 -5.11
N GLN A 58 1.58 -8.29 -4.24
CA GLN A 58 0.95 -8.40 -2.93
C GLN A 58 -0.18 -7.40 -2.75
N ILE A 59 0.09 -6.10 -2.79
CA ILE A 59 -0.94 -5.10 -2.49
C ILE A 59 -2.07 -5.13 -3.51
N GLN A 60 -1.75 -5.10 -4.80
CA GLN A 60 -2.79 -5.05 -5.84
C GLN A 60 -3.63 -6.32 -5.91
N LYS A 61 -3.17 -7.42 -5.32
CA LYS A 61 -3.91 -8.69 -5.33
C LYS A 61 -4.79 -8.88 -4.11
N LEU A 62 -4.76 -7.96 -3.15
CA LEU A 62 -5.62 -8.07 -1.97
C LEU A 62 -7.09 -7.86 -2.34
N ASP A 63 -7.95 -8.71 -1.75
CA ASP A 63 -9.38 -8.50 -1.87
C ASP A 63 -9.75 -7.16 -1.23
N GLY A 64 -10.51 -6.36 -1.96
CA GLY A 64 -10.92 -5.04 -1.51
C GLY A 64 -10.10 -3.90 -2.09
N VAL A 65 -8.91 -4.16 -2.61
CA VAL A 65 -8.12 -3.11 -3.29
C VAL A 65 -8.70 -2.87 -4.67
N GLU A 66 -9.16 -1.66 -4.93
CA GLU A 66 -9.72 -1.28 -6.23
C GLU A 66 -8.72 -0.57 -7.10
N ARG A 67 -7.88 0.27 -6.50
CA ARG A 67 -6.91 1.07 -7.25
C ARG A 67 -5.75 1.43 -6.34
N THR A 68 -4.56 1.47 -6.91
CA THR A 68 -3.37 1.93 -6.20
C THR A 68 -2.69 3.04 -6.99
N GLU A 69 -2.08 3.96 -6.25
CA GLU A 69 -1.28 5.04 -6.81
C GLU A 69 0.03 5.05 -6.05
N THR A 70 1.15 4.86 -6.75
CA THR A 70 2.46 4.71 -6.12
C THR A 70 3.30 5.95 -6.35
N HIS A 71 3.88 6.48 -5.29
CA HIS A 71 4.77 7.63 -5.33
C HIS A 71 6.11 7.26 -4.73
N ILE A 72 7.17 7.32 -5.52
CA ILE A 72 8.52 7.04 -5.07
C ILE A 72 9.15 8.33 -4.56
N ALA A 73 9.68 8.28 -3.36
CA ALA A 73 10.35 9.44 -2.77
C ALA A 73 11.68 9.68 -3.47
N VAL A 74 11.98 10.93 -3.78
CA VAL A 74 13.26 11.35 -4.37
C VAL A 74 13.96 12.30 -3.42
N GLY A 75 15.26 12.07 -3.23
CA GLY A 75 16.06 12.92 -2.32
C GLY A 75 16.36 12.35 -0.97
#